data_4de3be3115afed9c9ce6326faf90a197
#
_entry.id   4de3be3115afed9c9ce6326faf90a197
#
_cell.length_a   1.000
_cell.length_b   1.000
_cell.length_c   1.000
_cell.angle_alpha   90.00
_cell.angle_beta   90.00
_cell.angle_gamma   90.00
#
_symmetry.space_group_name_H-M   'P 1'
#
loop_
_entity.id
_entity.type
_entity.pdbx_description
1 polymer ?
#
loop_
_entity_poly.entity_id
_entity_poly.type
_entity_poly.pdbx_seq_one_letter_code
_entity_poly.pdbx_strand_id
1 'polypeptide(L)'
;EDIGYKKDKGSLAFGKKVTLSRRPDATPNYFYELLNPQDVIKTRRFEDVDTQYDFIAKQIKKNITEDELDPDDILVIFPSVIYAKSQYQRFAQHLARYSISSMLAGVTNERDIFHIPGSISCSAIYRAKGNESPMVYIVNADCCYEGIELIKLRNTLFTAITRSRAW
;
A
#
# COMPACT_ATOMS: atom_id res chain seq x y z
N GLU A 1 -23.50 -12.11 8.15
CA GLU A 1 -24.28 -11.17 7.31
C GLU A 1 -24.24 -9.74 7.87
N ASP A 2 -24.07 -9.59 9.18
CA ASP A 2 -24.16 -8.28 9.87
C ASP A 2 -22.96 -7.35 9.65
N ILE A 3 -21.89 -7.83 9.02
CA ILE A 3 -20.67 -7.06 8.72
C ILE A 3 -20.56 -6.58 7.26
N GLY A 4 -21.68 -6.62 6.51
CA GLY A 4 -21.74 -6.10 5.13
C GLY A 4 -21.15 -7.00 4.06
N TYR A 5 -20.77 -8.25 4.37
CA TYR A 5 -20.28 -9.22 3.40
C TYR A 5 -21.31 -10.32 3.13
N LYS A 6 -21.36 -10.78 1.87
CA LYS A 6 -22.09 -11.99 1.48
C LYS A 6 -21.10 -13.07 1.01
N LYS A 7 -21.47 -14.31 1.21
CA LYS A 7 -20.73 -15.46 0.72
C LYS A 7 -21.15 -15.77 -0.70
N ASP A 8 -20.21 -15.70 -1.63
CA ASP A 8 -20.44 -16.07 -3.04
C ASP A 8 -20.14 -17.55 -3.29
N LYS A 9 -19.03 -18.07 -2.77
CA LYS A 9 -18.59 -19.46 -2.96
C LYS A 9 -17.88 -20.00 -1.71
N GLY A 10 -17.89 -21.33 -1.54
CA GLY A 10 -17.12 -22.01 -0.51
C GLY A 10 -17.83 -22.10 0.84
N SER A 11 -17.08 -22.31 1.91
CA SER A 11 -17.58 -22.50 3.27
C SER A 11 -16.81 -21.64 4.26
N LEU A 12 -17.54 -21.02 5.21
CA LEU A 12 -16.99 -20.27 6.35
C LEU A 12 -16.50 -21.21 7.47
N ALA A 13 -15.84 -22.31 7.12
CA ALA A 13 -15.27 -23.25 8.07
C ALA A 13 -13.75 -23.15 8.09
N PHE A 14 -13.14 -23.45 9.23
CA PHE A 14 -11.68 -23.44 9.37
C PHE A 14 -11.00 -24.36 8.34
N GLY A 15 -9.95 -23.85 7.69
CA GLY A 15 -9.22 -24.57 6.65
C GLY A 15 -9.94 -24.71 5.30
N LYS A 16 -11.12 -24.12 5.12
CA LYS A 16 -11.85 -24.11 3.85
C LYS A 16 -11.67 -22.78 3.13
N LYS A 17 -11.64 -22.86 1.79
CA LYS A 17 -11.65 -21.67 0.95
C LYS A 17 -13.05 -21.08 0.89
N VAL A 18 -13.15 -19.77 1.05
CA VAL A 18 -14.41 -19.03 0.89
C VAL A 18 -14.14 -17.80 0.01
N THR A 19 -15.10 -17.48 -0.83
CA THR A 19 -15.13 -16.22 -1.58
C THR A 19 -16.24 -15.36 -1.00
N LEU A 20 -15.87 -14.17 -0.56
CA LEU A 20 -16.79 -13.16 -0.04
C LEU A 20 -16.79 -11.97 -0.96
N SER A 21 -17.95 -11.36 -1.16
CA SER A 21 -18.08 -10.03 -1.77
C SER A 21 -18.76 -9.07 -0.80
N ARG A 22 -18.46 -7.79 -0.93
CA ARG A 22 -19.14 -6.77 -0.15
C ARG A 22 -20.50 -6.50 -0.77
N ARG A 23 -21.50 -6.27 0.07
CA ARG A 23 -22.84 -5.94 -0.41
C ARG A 23 -22.86 -4.51 -0.96
N PRO A 24 -23.58 -4.23 -2.07
CA PRO A 24 -23.68 -2.89 -2.64
C PRO A 24 -24.19 -1.83 -1.65
N ASP A 25 -25.14 -2.21 -0.80
CA ASP A 25 -25.71 -1.35 0.24
C ASP A 25 -24.75 -1.05 1.40
N ALA A 26 -23.65 -1.80 1.52
CA ALA A 26 -22.61 -1.64 2.53
C ALA A 26 -21.34 -0.98 1.99
N THR A 27 -21.37 -0.47 0.75
CA THR A 27 -20.21 0.15 0.09
C THR A 27 -20.64 1.43 -0.62
N PRO A 28 -19.83 2.50 -0.60
CA PRO A 28 -20.09 3.68 -1.41
C PRO A 28 -20.25 3.30 -2.89
N ASN A 29 -21.40 3.58 -3.47
CA ASN A 29 -21.78 3.10 -4.81
C ASN A 29 -20.86 3.62 -5.92
N TYR A 30 -20.31 4.83 -5.78
CA TYR A 30 -19.49 5.46 -6.80
C TYR A 30 -18.19 4.68 -7.11
N PHE A 31 -17.63 3.92 -6.19
CA PHE A 31 -16.45 3.09 -6.46
C PHE A 31 -16.74 1.94 -7.44
N TYR A 32 -17.93 1.35 -7.39
CA TYR A 32 -18.31 0.30 -8.32
C TYR A 32 -18.58 0.83 -9.73
N GLU A 33 -18.99 2.08 -9.84
CA GLU A 33 -19.30 2.73 -11.11
C GLU A 33 -18.04 3.26 -11.82
N LEU A 34 -17.03 3.67 -11.05
CA LEU A 34 -15.83 4.33 -11.55
C LEU A 34 -14.62 3.41 -11.71
N LEU A 35 -14.52 2.34 -10.93
CA LEU A 35 -13.33 1.50 -10.88
C LEU A 35 -13.63 0.04 -11.17
N ASN A 36 -12.97 -0.50 -12.19
CA ASN A 36 -12.94 -1.93 -12.39
C ASN A 36 -12.10 -2.57 -11.27
N PRO A 37 -12.61 -3.58 -10.51
CA PRO A 37 -11.87 -4.24 -9.44
C PRO A 37 -10.48 -4.78 -9.86
N GLN A 38 -10.29 -5.10 -11.14
CA GLN A 38 -9.01 -5.57 -11.67
C GLN A 38 -7.96 -4.45 -11.81
N ASP A 39 -8.40 -3.19 -11.84
CA ASP A 39 -7.52 -2.03 -11.98
C ASP A 39 -7.13 -1.42 -10.63
N VAL A 40 -7.85 -1.77 -9.55
CA VAL A 40 -7.62 -1.21 -8.21
C VAL A 40 -6.34 -1.75 -7.57
N ILE A 41 -5.99 -3.03 -7.81
CA ILE A 41 -4.78 -3.64 -7.27
C ILE A 41 -3.93 -4.17 -8.41
N LYS A 42 -2.76 -3.57 -8.60
CA LYS A 42 -1.76 -4.01 -9.58
C LYS A 42 -0.58 -4.65 -8.87
N THR A 43 -0.22 -5.86 -9.26
CA THR A 43 0.95 -6.57 -8.75
C THR A 43 2.01 -6.66 -9.83
N ARG A 44 3.28 -6.48 -9.44
CA ARG A 44 4.42 -6.61 -10.34
C ARG A 44 5.58 -7.31 -9.66
N ARG A 45 6.26 -8.17 -10.42
CA ARG A 45 7.47 -8.86 -9.98
C ARG A 45 8.69 -8.19 -10.61
N PHE A 46 9.77 -8.10 -9.86
CA PHE A 46 11.06 -7.53 -10.27
C PHE A 46 12.19 -8.53 -10.00
N GLU A 47 13.26 -8.42 -10.75
CA GLU A 47 14.44 -9.27 -10.59
C GLU A 47 15.25 -8.87 -9.35
N ASP A 48 15.28 -7.58 -9.05
CA ASP A 48 16.00 -7.01 -7.92
C ASP A 48 15.31 -5.77 -7.33
N VAL A 49 15.79 -5.35 -6.16
CA VAL A 49 15.21 -4.23 -5.40
C VAL A 49 15.44 -2.88 -6.07
N ASP A 50 16.58 -2.66 -6.74
CA ASP A 50 16.86 -1.37 -7.40
C ASP A 50 15.95 -1.17 -8.61
N THR A 51 15.74 -2.22 -9.39
CA THR A 51 14.79 -2.21 -10.51
C THR A 51 13.37 -1.93 -10.01
N GLN A 52 12.96 -2.52 -8.89
CA GLN A 52 11.67 -2.23 -8.25
C GLN A 52 11.57 -0.75 -7.85
N TYR A 53 12.58 -0.24 -7.15
CA TYR A 53 12.56 1.12 -6.62
C TYR A 53 12.60 2.19 -7.73
N ASP A 54 13.40 1.97 -8.76
CA ASP A 54 13.43 2.86 -9.92
C ASP A 54 12.09 2.88 -10.67
N PHE A 55 11.49 1.70 -10.86
CA PHE A 55 10.16 1.60 -11.47
C PHE A 55 9.11 2.37 -10.65
N ILE A 56 9.08 2.18 -9.33
CA ILE A 56 8.10 2.86 -8.47
C ILE A 56 8.34 4.36 -8.45
N ALA A 57 9.59 4.81 -8.38
CA ALA A 57 9.92 6.23 -8.45
C ALA A 57 9.44 6.88 -9.77
N LYS A 58 9.58 6.17 -10.90
CA LYS A 58 9.04 6.60 -12.20
C LYS A 58 7.51 6.66 -12.19
N GLN A 59 6.85 5.66 -11.61
CA GLN A 59 5.39 5.67 -11.51
C GLN A 59 4.89 6.81 -10.63
N ILE A 60 5.53 7.06 -9.49
CA ILE A 60 5.21 8.21 -8.62
C ILE A 60 5.42 9.52 -9.38
N LYS A 61 6.53 9.65 -10.13
CA LYS A 61 6.74 10.85 -10.97
C LYS A 61 5.60 11.04 -11.96
N LYS A 62 5.17 9.96 -12.62
CA LYS A 62 4.05 9.98 -13.55
C LYS A 62 2.76 10.39 -12.86
N ASN A 63 2.43 9.78 -11.70
CA ASN A 63 1.24 10.16 -10.95
C ASN A 63 1.20 11.65 -10.59
N ILE A 64 2.34 12.24 -10.23
CA ILE A 64 2.43 13.67 -9.89
C ILE A 64 2.31 14.54 -11.14
N THR A 65 2.95 14.16 -12.26
CA THR A 65 3.07 15.05 -13.44
C THR A 65 2.00 14.84 -14.51
N GLU A 66 1.44 13.65 -14.61
CA GLU A 66 0.46 13.29 -15.65
C GLU A 66 -0.93 13.03 -15.06
N ASP A 67 -0.98 12.39 -13.88
CA ASP A 67 -2.25 12.04 -13.23
C ASP A 67 -2.68 13.10 -12.18
N GLU A 68 -1.90 14.20 -12.04
CA GLU A 68 -2.18 15.38 -11.20
C GLU A 68 -2.38 15.04 -9.71
N LEU A 69 -1.77 13.94 -9.21
CA LEU A 69 -1.80 13.62 -7.79
C LEU A 69 -0.86 14.55 -7.01
N ASP A 70 -1.35 15.04 -5.89
CA ASP A 70 -0.48 15.72 -4.93
C ASP A 70 0.50 14.72 -4.27
N PRO A 71 1.77 15.09 -4.02
CA PRO A 71 2.74 14.19 -3.40
C PRO A 71 2.27 13.63 -2.04
N ASP A 72 1.54 14.40 -1.26
CA ASP A 72 0.99 14.01 0.04
C ASP A 72 -0.20 13.03 -0.06
N ASP A 73 -0.77 12.84 -1.23
CA ASP A 73 -1.74 11.78 -1.52
C ASP A 73 -1.12 10.39 -1.77
N ILE A 74 0.21 10.33 -1.78
CA ILE A 74 0.95 9.10 -2.08
C ILE A 74 1.61 8.55 -0.82
N LEU A 75 1.29 7.29 -0.51
CA LEU A 75 1.86 6.54 0.61
C LEU A 75 2.65 5.34 0.11
N VAL A 76 3.89 5.21 0.55
CA VAL A 76 4.73 4.02 0.31
C VAL A 76 4.89 3.23 1.59
N ILE A 77 4.50 1.96 1.58
CA ILE A 77 4.53 1.07 2.75
C ILE A 77 5.64 0.04 2.61
N PHE A 78 6.47 -0.04 3.65
CA PHE A 78 7.45 -1.12 3.85
C PHE A 78 6.85 -2.13 4.84
N PRO A 79 6.51 -3.37 4.40
CA PRO A 79 5.90 -4.38 5.27
C PRO A 79 6.82 -4.82 6.42
N SER A 80 8.13 -4.90 6.15
CA SER A 80 9.11 -5.24 7.19
C SER A 80 9.47 -4.04 8.05
N VAL A 81 9.12 -4.10 9.33
CA VAL A 81 9.43 -3.03 10.30
C VAL A 81 10.94 -2.94 10.57
N ILE A 82 11.61 -4.08 10.63
CA ILE A 82 13.04 -4.18 10.96
C ILE A 82 13.88 -3.48 9.88
N TYR A 83 13.53 -3.67 8.62
CA TYR A 83 14.29 -3.16 7.48
C TYR A 83 13.73 -1.85 6.91
N ALA A 84 12.60 -1.34 7.42
CA ALA A 84 11.94 -0.16 6.86
C ALA A 84 12.87 1.06 6.73
N LYS A 85 13.72 1.32 7.73
CA LYS A 85 14.66 2.46 7.71
C LYS A 85 15.72 2.31 6.61
N SER A 86 16.37 1.16 6.51
CA SER A 86 17.40 0.90 5.47
C SER A 86 16.79 0.84 4.07
N GLN A 87 15.61 0.22 3.94
CA GLN A 87 14.87 0.18 2.69
C GLN A 87 14.45 1.58 2.24
N TYR A 88 13.94 2.40 3.16
CA TYR A 88 13.61 3.80 2.87
C TYR A 88 14.83 4.61 2.41
N GLN A 89 15.97 4.48 3.10
CA GLN A 89 17.18 5.22 2.72
C GLN A 89 17.61 4.92 1.28
N ARG A 90 17.54 3.64 0.86
CA ARG A 90 17.82 3.22 -0.50
C ARG A 90 16.75 3.74 -1.48
N PHE A 91 15.48 3.61 -1.14
CA PHE A 91 14.36 4.08 -1.95
C PHE A 91 14.37 5.60 -2.14
N ALA A 92 14.68 6.37 -1.11
CA ALA A 92 14.79 7.83 -1.17
C ALA A 92 15.85 8.32 -2.18
N GLN A 93 16.94 7.54 -2.40
CA GLN A 93 17.92 7.85 -3.43
C GLN A 93 17.34 7.72 -4.84
N HIS A 94 16.44 6.74 -5.07
CA HIS A 94 15.73 6.61 -6.34
C HIS A 94 14.74 7.75 -6.55
N LEU A 95 13.99 8.15 -5.53
CA LEU A 95 13.07 9.29 -5.59
C LEU A 95 13.81 10.61 -5.88
N ALA A 96 14.96 10.82 -5.26
CA ALA A 96 15.80 12.01 -5.47
C ALA A 96 16.22 12.19 -6.93
N ARG A 97 16.45 11.11 -7.68
CA ARG A 97 16.77 11.17 -9.12
C ARG A 97 15.65 11.81 -9.95
N TYR A 98 14.43 11.74 -9.46
CA TYR A 98 13.24 12.33 -10.08
C TYR A 98 12.79 13.65 -9.42
N SER A 99 13.63 14.22 -8.53
CA SER A 99 13.32 15.43 -7.75
C SER A 99 12.03 15.29 -6.91
N ILE A 100 11.79 14.10 -6.36
CA ILE A 100 10.64 13.81 -5.51
C ILE A 100 11.09 13.86 -4.05
N SER A 101 10.48 14.75 -3.28
CA SER A 101 10.67 14.80 -1.82
C SER A 101 9.94 13.67 -1.13
N SER A 102 10.55 13.09 -0.12
CA SER A 102 9.96 12.01 0.68
C SER A 102 10.38 12.07 2.14
N MET A 103 9.56 11.51 2.99
CA MET A 103 9.87 11.35 4.40
C MET A 103 9.53 9.95 4.91
N LEU A 104 10.25 9.47 5.92
CA LEU A 104 9.87 8.25 6.65
C LEU A 104 9.17 8.67 7.94
N ALA A 105 7.87 8.43 8.01
CA ALA A 105 7.02 8.87 9.12
C ALA A 105 7.54 8.39 10.47
N GLY A 106 7.78 9.36 11.38
CA GLY A 106 8.28 9.14 12.74
C GLY A 106 9.73 8.70 12.85
N VAL A 107 10.52 8.84 11.79
CA VAL A 107 11.97 8.59 11.78
C VAL A 107 12.74 9.80 11.27
N THR A 108 12.31 10.41 10.18
CA THR A 108 12.93 11.62 9.60
C THR A 108 12.27 12.91 10.08
N ASN A 109 11.16 12.81 10.78
CA ASN A 109 10.38 13.91 11.34
C ASN A 109 9.85 13.57 12.74
N GLU A 110 9.12 14.50 13.35
CA GLU A 110 8.49 14.29 14.66
C GLU A 110 7.50 13.11 14.63
N ARG A 111 7.36 12.44 15.78
CA ARG A 111 6.56 11.21 15.91
C ARG A 111 5.11 11.38 15.46
N ASP A 112 4.53 12.54 15.66
CA ASP A 112 3.11 12.77 15.39
C ASP A 112 2.82 13.24 13.96
N ILE A 113 3.86 13.53 13.18
CA ILE A 113 3.72 13.97 11.80
C ILE A 113 3.76 12.75 10.88
N PHE A 114 2.68 12.54 10.13
CA PHE A 114 2.58 11.48 9.11
C PHE A 114 2.62 12.01 7.68
N HIS A 115 2.18 13.24 7.45
CA HIS A 115 2.19 13.92 6.15
C HIS A 115 2.90 15.25 6.23
N ILE A 116 3.66 15.58 5.21
CA ILE A 116 4.29 16.90 5.01
C ILE A 116 3.88 17.38 3.62
N PRO A 117 3.30 18.58 3.48
CA PRO A 117 2.91 19.13 2.19
C PRO A 117 4.05 19.08 1.16
N GLY A 118 3.74 18.61 -0.04
CA GLY A 118 4.69 18.49 -1.14
C GLY A 118 5.69 17.33 -1.01
N SER A 119 5.48 16.41 -0.06
CA SER A 119 6.38 15.26 0.17
C SER A 119 5.58 13.96 0.24
N ILE A 120 6.03 12.92 -0.43
CA ILE A 120 5.41 11.61 -0.30
C ILE A 120 5.69 11.01 1.08
N SER A 121 4.68 10.37 1.64
CA SER A 121 4.79 9.66 2.92
C SER A 121 5.31 8.24 2.71
N CYS A 122 6.42 7.90 3.36
CA CYS A 122 6.90 6.53 3.48
C CYS A 122 6.68 6.04 4.92
N SER A 123 6.29 4.78 5.10
CA SER A 123 5.97 4.27 6.43
C SER A 123 6.23 2.78 6.57
N ALA A 124 6.68 2.36 7.76
CA ALA A 124 6.56 0.96 8.15
C ALA A 124 5.10 0.61 8.43
N ILE A 125 4.73 -0.66 8.22
CA ILE A 125 3.33 -1.12 8.24
C ILE A 125 2.57 -0.76 9.52
N TYR A 126 3.17 -0.92 10.69
CA TYR A 126 2.46 -0.64 11.94
C TYR A 126 2.15 0.84 12.13
N ARG A 127 2.99 1.70 11.58
CA ARG A 127 2.77 3.14 11.64
C ARG A 127 1.79 3.62 10.56
N ALA A 128 1.68 2.89 9.45
CA ALA A 128 0.65 3.14 8.44
C ALA A 128 -0.76 2.84 8.95
N LYS A 129 -0.90 2.05 10.04
CA LYS A 129 -2.21 1.73 10.63
C LYS A 129 -2.92 3.00 11.09
N GLY A 130 -4.14 3.23 10.58
CA GLY A 130 -4.93 4.44 10.85
C GLY A 130 -4.70 5.59 9.87
N ASN A 131 -3.65 5.53 9.04
CA ASN A 131 -3.41 6.49 7.97
C ASN A 131 -3.75 5.86 6.63
N GLU A 132 -4.45 6.61 5.79
CA GLU A 132 -4.92 6.17 4.48
C GLU A 132 -4.58 7.24 3.45
N SER A 133 -4.31 6.81 2.22
CA SER A 133 -4.00 7.70 1.10
C SER A 133 -4.74 7.25 -0.16
N PRO A 134 -5.05 8.15 -1.09
CA PRO A 134 -5.63 7.81 -2.37
C PRO A 134 -4.80 6.79 -3.16
N MET A 135 -3.47 6.97 -3.20
CA MET A 135 -2.54 6.07 -3.87
C MET A 135 -1.60 5.41 -2.86
N VAL A 136 -1.51 4.08 -2.91
CA VAL A 136 -0.62 3.30 -2.03
C VAL A 136 0.30 2.39 -2.83
N TYR A 137 1.59 2.49 -2.58
CA TYR A 137 2.60 1.55 -3.06
C TYR A 137 3.09 0.66 -1.92
N ILE A 138 3.08 -0.65 -2.14
CA ILE A 138 3.63 -1.63 -1.20
C ILE A 138 4.90 -2.18 -1.82
N VAL A 139 6.04 -1.93 -1.21
CA VAL A 139 7.35 -2.34 -1.71
C VAL A 139 7.88 -3.54 -0.92
N ASN A 140 8.63 -4.41 -1.59
CA ASN A 140 9.21 -5.63 -0.98
C ASN A 140 8.15 -6.52 -0.31
N ALA A 141 6.99 -6.68 -0.97
CA ALA A 141 5.87 -7.47 -0.47
C ALA A 141 6.16 -8.99 -0.41
N ASP A 142 7.24 -9.44 -1.06
CA ASP A 142 7.75 -10.80 -1.01
C ASP A 142 8.05 -11.25 0.43
N CYS A 143 8.48 -10.35 1.32
CA CYS A 143 8.67 -10.65 2.74
C CYS A 143 7.39 -11.12 3.46
N CYS A 144 6.22 -10.95 2.85
CA CYS A 144 4.93 -11.41 3.37
C CYS A 144 4.49 -12.77 2.81
N TYR A 145 5.27 -13.39 1.92
CA TYR A 145 4.87 -14.60 1.20
C TYR A 145 5.20 -15.89 1.97
N GLU A 146 6.36 -15.94 2.62
CA GLU A 146 6.90 -17.13 3.31
C GLU A 146 7.35 -16.80 4.73
N GLY A 147 7.36 -17.81 5.61
CA GLY A 147 7.92 -17.73 6.95
C GLY A 147 7.07 -18.44 7.99
N ILE A 148 7.65 -18.60 9.18
CA ILE A 148 7.03 -19.30 10.32
C ILE A 148 5.72 -18.62 10.77
N GLU A 149 5.63 -17.30 10.64
CA GLU A 149 4.45 -16.50 11.02
C GLU A 149 3.59 -16.13 9.80
N LEU A 150 3.37 -17.04 8.86
CA LEU A 150 2.69 -16.78 7.59
C LEU A 150 1.32 -16.08 7.76
N ILE A 151 0.54 -16.43 8.78
CA ILE A 151 -0.75 -15.78 9.05
C ILE A 151 -0.55 -14.31 9.38
N LYS A 152 0.43 -13.97 10.22
CA LYS A 152 0.77 -12.60 10.60
C LYS A 152 1.28 -11.80 9.39
N LEU A 153 2.11 -12.42 8.55
CA LEU A 153 2.64 -11.80 7.33
C LEU A 153 1.53 -11.51 6.31
N ARG A 154 0.59 -12.43 6.13
CA ARG A 154 -0.60 -12.20 5.30
C ARG A 154 -1.50 -11.09 5.84
N ASN A 155 -1.69 -11.03 7.15
CA ASN A 155 -2.43 -9.94 7.79
C ASN A 155 -1.71 -8.60 7.63
N THR A 156 -0.38 -8.61 7.66
CA THR A 156 0.46 -7.43 7.39
C THR A 156 0.22 -6.92 5.97
N LEU A 157 0.28 -7.80 4.97
CA LEU A 157 0.01 -7.44 3.57
C LEU A 157 -1.43 -6.94 3.38
N PHE A 158 -2.40 -7.63 3.96
CA PHE A 158 -3.80 -7.21 3.93
C PHE A 158 -3.99 -5.82 4.54
N THR A 159 -3.36 -5.56 5.70
CA THR A 159 -3.40 -4.24 6.33
C THR A 159 -2.79 -3.17 5.43
N ALA A 160 -1.69 -3.47 4.74
CA ALA A 160 -1.06 -2.53 3.81
C ALA A 160 -1.98 -2.19 2.62
N ILE A 161 -2.59 -3.22 2.01
CA ILE A 161 -3.53 -3.04 0.88
C ILE A 161 -4.72 -2.16 1.29
N THR A 162 -5.25 -2.38 2.49
CA THR A 162 -6.41 -1.62 3.00
C THR A 162 -6.07 -0.19 3.46
N ARG A 163 -4.86 0.30 3.22
CA ARG A 163 -4.51 1.73 3.42
C ARG A 163 -4.84 2.57 2.19
N SER A 164 -5.13 1.95 1.06
CA SER A 164 -5.61 2.68 -0.10
C SER A 164 -7.08 3.07 0.03
N ARG A 165 -7.40 4.32 -0.33
CA ARG A 165 -8.78 4.81 -0.47
C ARG A 165 -9.31 4.64 -1.88
N ALA A 166 -8.44 4.59 -2.88
CA ALA A 166 -8.82 4.54 -4.28
C ALA A 166 -8.05 3.44 -5.06
N TRP A 167 -6.74 3.49 -5.10
CA TRP A 167 -5.86 2.54 -5.82
C TRP A 167 -4.44 2.48 -5.24
#